data_1310d48f62a1ca78e1b76e43550bad60
#
_entry.id   1310d48f62a1ca78e1b76e43550bad60
#
_cell.length_a   1.000
_cell.length_b   1.000
_cell.length_c   1.000
_cell.angle_alpha   90.00
_cell.angle_beta   90.00
_cell.angle_gamma   90.00
#
_symmetry.space_group_name_H-M   'P 1'
#
loop_
_entity.id
_entity.type
_entity.pdbx_description
1 polymer ?
#
loop_
_entity_poly.entity_id
_entity_poly.type
_entity_poly.pdbx_seq_one_letter_code
_entity_poly.pdbx_strand_id
1 'polypeptide(L)'
;MKFDGTALYAALIHELKNNLGLLSMTLDNIPVQVEPQHDGTVNDARLLCQSVIDRLQQALLIYKANNQQLQPTIDAYSPHDLLHELVERAGALSRGRLKIDAGMAVDVPAVWFFDRELIEMALVNAIQNSLAYARSIIRIEASMVDGCLALSVRDDSDGYPEHILTSVATNTPYRATGTGLGLQFARMIVQTHENRGRLGELRLYNESGAVFSLLLP
;
A
#
# COMPACT_ATOMS: atom_id res chain seq x y z
N MET A 1 23.30 10.41 30.35
CA MET A 1 23.10 9.75 29.06
C MET A 1 21.58 9.67 28.86
N LYS A 2 20.96 10.56 28.05
CA LYS A 2 19.55 10.43 27.70
C LYS A 2 19.48 9.29 26.69
N PHE A 3 18.84 8.20 27.04
CA PHE A 3 18.48 7.16 26.07
C PHE A 3 17.56 7.82 25.04
N ASP A 4 18.02 7.88 23.80
CA ASP A 4 17.16 8.30 22.71
C ASP A 4 16.15 7.16 22.45
N GLY A 5 14.99 7.28 23.08
CA GLY A 5 13.91 6.31 22.94
C GLY A 5 13.55 6.05 21.48
N THR A 6 13.82 7.00 20.62
CA THR A 6 13.60 7.03 19.19
C THR A 6 14.46 5.97 18.47
N ALA A 7 15.75 5.95 18.76
CA ALA A 7 16.68 4.98 18.17
C ALA A 7 16.37 3.56 18.67
N LEU A 8 15.92 3.41 19.91
CA LEU A 8 15.54 2.12 20.49
C LEU A 8 14.29 1.55 19.82
N TYR A 9 13.24 2.36 19.58
CA TYR A 9 12.03 1.92 18.87
C TYR A 9 12.33 1.49 17.43
N ALA A 10 13.14 2.25 16.70
CA ALA A 10 13.53 1.91 15.34
C ALA A 10 14.32 0.58 15.31
N ALA A 11 15.24 0.38 16.26
CA ALA A 11 16.02 -0.86 16.38
C ALA A 11 15.11 -2.06 16.71
N LEU A 12 14.15 -1.91 17.65
CA LEU A 12 13.20 -2.97 18.00
C LEU A 12 12.31 -3.36 16.83
N ILE A 13 11.78 -2.37 16.07
CA ILE A 13 10.96 -2.65 14.89
C ILE A 13 11.79 -3.37 13.82
N HIS A 14 13.04 -2.97 13.63
CA HIS A 14 13.95 -3.63 12.69
C HIS A 14 14.24 -5.08 13.11
N GLU A 15 14.46 -5.34 14.38
CA GLU A 15 14.69 -6.69 14.93
C GLU A 15 13.43 -7.56 14.79
N LEU A 16 12.24 -7.03 15.11
CA LEU A 16 10.96 -7.72 14.92
C LEU A 16 10.73 -8.07 13.45
N LYS A 17 11.02 -7.16 12.52
CA LYS A 17 10.95 -7.43 11.07
C LYS A 17 11.87 -8.58 10.68
N ASN A 18 13.11 -8.59 11.17
CA ASN A 18 14.07 -9.64 10.85
C ASN A 18 13.62 -11.00 11.40
N ASN A 19 13.12 -11.06 12.64
CA ASN A 19 12.63 -12.30 13.25
C ASN A 19 11.39 -12.84 12.51
N LEU A 20 10.48 -11.97 12.10
CA LEU A 20 9.31 -12.35 11.29
C LEU A 20 9.73 -12.78 9.87
N GLY A 21 10.73 -12.15 9.29
CA GLY A 21 11.33 -12.57 8.02
C GLY A 21 11.90 -13.99 8.10
N LEU A 22 12.61 -14.31 9.18
CA LEU A 22 13.11 -15.66 9.45
C LEU A 22 11.97 -16.67 9.62
N LEU A 23 10.90 -16.30 10.33
CA LEU A 23 9.72 -17.15 10.48
C LEU A 23 9.05 -17.41 9.13
N SER A 24 8.91 -16.38 8.29
CA SER A 24 8.37 -16.52 6.93
C SER A 24 9.22 -17.49 6.10
N MET A 25 10.53 -17.32 6.09
CA MET A 25 11.46 -18.24 5.41
C MET A 25 11.38 -19.67 5.95
N THR A 26 11.19 -19.83 7.26
CA THR A 26 11.03 -21.16 7.88
C THR A 26 9.74 -21.83 7.42
N LEU A 27 8.65 -21.07 7.32
CA LEU A 27 7.37 -21.55 6.79
C LEU A 27 7.49 -21.89 5.29
N ASP A 28 8.28 -21.14 4.51
CA ASP A 28 8.53 -21.41 3.09
C ASP A 28 9.31 -22.72 2.87
N ASN A 29 10.12 -23.13 3.82
CA ASN A 29 10.88 -24.36 3.77
C ASN A 29 10.10 -25.60 4.26
N ILE A 30 8.86 -25.45 4.72
CA ILE A 30 8.01 -26.60 5.05
C ILE A 30 7.64 -27.31 3.75
N PRO A 31 8.00 -28.59 3.56
CA PRO A 31 7.70 -29.33 2.33
C PRO A 31 6.18 -29.42 2.09
N VAL A 32 5.74 -29.15 0.87
CA VAL A 32 4.31 -29.21 0.43
C VAL A 32 3.72 -30.66 0.51
N GLN A 33 4.50 -31.65 0.94
CA GLN A 33 4.07 -33.06 1.09
C GLN A 33 3.36 -33.36 2.41
N VAL A 34 3.05 -32.33 3.22
CA VAL A 34 2.16 -32.49 4.38
C VAL A 34 0.73 -32.61 3.84
N GLU A 35 -0.03 -33.57 4.36
CA GLU A 35 -1.40 -33.92 3.93
C GLU A 35 -2.26 -32.69 3.58
N PRO A 36 -3.18 -32.78 2.57
CA PRO A 36 -3.95 -31.63 2.06
C PRO A 36 -4.69 -30.81 3.11
N GLN A 37 -4.88 -31.35 4.31
CA GLN A 37 -5.55 -30.66 5.44
C GLN A 37 -4.65 -29.62 6.14
N HIS A 38 -3.32 -29.69 6.01
CA HIS A 38 -2.38 -28.79 6.68
C HIS A 38 -1.82 -27.70 5.77
N ASP A 39 -1.98 -27.83 4.45
CA ASP A 39 -1.45 -26.87 3.46
C ASP A 39 -2.14 -25.49 3.62
N GLY A 40 -3.43 -25.46 3.94
CA GLY A 40 -4.17 -24.23 4.25
C GLY A 40 -3.58 -23.48 5.45
N THR A 41 -3.29 -24.21 6.54
CA THR A 41 -2.80 -23.61 7.80
C THR A 41 -1.41 -22.99 7.67
N VAL A 42 -0.49 -23.66 6.97
CA VAL A 42 0.86 -23.14 6.72
C VAL A 42 0.82 -21.88 5.86
N ASN A 43 0.01 -21.90 4.82
CA ASN A 43 -0.14 -20.76 3.94
C ASN A 43 -0.84 -19.57 4.63
N ASP A 44 -1.82 -19.82 5.50
CA ASP A 44 -2.45 -18.76 6.32
C ASP A 44 -1.43 -18.15 7.29
N ALA A 45 -0.55 -18.97 7.88
CA ALA A 45 0.54 -18.49 8.74
C ALA A 45 1.53 -17.59 7.95
N ARG A 46 1.88 -17.96 6.71
CA ARG A 46 2.70 -17.12 5.81
C ARG A 46 2.07 -15.76 5.55
N LEU A 47 0.78 -15.76 5.20
CA LEU A 47 0.05 -14.51 4.94
C LEU A 47 -0.03 -13.62 6.19
N LEU A 48 -0.22 -14.21 7.37
CA LEU A 48 -0.21 -13.47 8.63
C LEU A 48 1.17 -12.88 8.92
N CYS A 49 2.24 -13.65 8.76
CA CYS A 49 3.62 -13.15 8.92
C CYS A 49 3.90 -11.98 7.98
N GLN A 50 3.57 -12.11 6.70
CA GLN A 50 3.75 -11.04 5.73
C GLN A 50 2.95 -9.79 6.10
N SER A 51 1.68 -9.95 6.52
CA SER A 51 0.85 -8.84 6.98
C SER A 51 1.45 -8.11 8.19
N VAL A 52 2.06 -8.83 9.13
CA VAL A 52 2.73 -8.21 10.29
C VAL A 52 4.00 -7.49 9.87
N ILE A 53 4.79 -8.06 8.98
CA ILE A 53 5.99 -7.41 8.40
C ILE A 53 5.61 -6.11 7.72
N ASP A 54 4.60 -6.12 6.86
CA ASP A 54 4.12 -4.94 6.13
C ASP A 54 3.66 -3.84 7.11
N ARG A 55 2.93 -4.19 8.17
CA ARG A 55 2.48 -3.24 9.21
C ARG A 55 3.64 -2.65 10.01
N LEU A 56 4.66 -3.44 10.31
CA LEU A 56 5.87 -2.95 10.99
C LEU A 56 6.66 -1.99 10.10
N GLN A 57 6.76 -2.28 8.81
CA GLN A 57 7.40 -1.38 7.84
C GLN A 57 6.64 -0.05 7.75
N GLN A 58 5.31 -0.09 7.65
CA GLN A 58 4.47 1.11 7.66
C GLN A 58 4.67 1.93 8.94
N ALA A 59 4.66 1.28 10.11
CA ALA A 59 4.88 1.96 11.38
C ALA A 59 6.27 2.62 11.46
N LEU A 60 7.31 1.94 10.96
CA LEU A 60 8.66 2.47 10.91
C LEU A 60 8.77 3.69 9.97
N LEU A 61 8.12 3.63 8.81
CA LEU A 61 8.14 4.74 7.85
C LEU A 61 7.36 5.94 8.37
N ILE A 62 6.20 5.73 8.99
CA ILE A 62 5.44 6.80 9.69
C ILE A 62 6.31 7.43 10.77
N TYR A 63 7.01 6.62 11.56
CA TYR A 63 7.92 7.10 12.56
C TYR A 63 9.06 7.95 11.97
N LYS A 64 9.73 7.46 10.90
CA LYS A 64 10.78 8.22 10.20
C LYS A 64 10.26 9.54 9.65
N ALA A 65 9.06 9.55 9.08
CA ALA A 65 8.45 10.77 8.54
C ALA A 65 8.15 11.81 9.62
N ASN A 66 7.57 11.38 10.75
CA ASN A 66 7.28 12.25 11.88
C ASN A 66 8.56 12.89 12.50
N ASN A 67 9.71 12.23 12.31
CA ASN A 67 11.01 12.73 12.74
C ASN A 67 11.81 13.41 11.63
N GLN A 68 11.21 13.72 10.49
CA GLN A 68 11.86 14.34 9.33
C GLN A 68 13.06 13.52 8.78
N GLN A 69 13.05 12.20 8.99
CA GLN A 69 14.10 11.27 8.56
C GLN A 69 13.72 10.50 7.29
N LEU A 70 12.49 10.66 6.80
CA LEU A 70 12.05 10.05 5.54
C LEU A 70 12.44 10.96 4.39
N GLN A 71 13.36 10.49 3.57
CA GLN A 71 13.75 11.15 2.32
C GLN A 71 13.38 10.22 1.17
N PRO A 72 12.45 10.60 0.29
CA PRO A 72 12.09 9.79 -0.86
C PRO A 72 13.25 9.76 -1.88
N THR A 73 13.47 8.61 -2.49
CA THR A 73 14.41 8.45 -3.60
C THR A 73 13.65 8.60 -4.91
N ILE A 74 13.51 9.84 -5.36
CA ILE A 74 12.79 10.16 -6.60
C ILE A 74 13.67 9.84 -7.80
N ASP A 75 13.19 8.95 -8.68
CA ASP A 75 13.84 8.61 -9.93
C ASP A 75 12.80 8.40 -11.04
N ALA A 76 13.28 8.22 -12.27
CA ALA A 76 12.46 8.05 -13.47
C ALA A 76 11.98 6.60 -13.60
N TYR A 77 10.67 6.37 -13.49
CA TYR A 77 10.06 5.04 -13.62
C TYR A 77 8.93 5.02 -14.63
N SER A 78 8.68 3.84 -15.20
CA SER A 78 7.55 3.58 -16.08
C SER A 78 6.27 3.34 -15.27
N PRO A 79 5.23 4.18 -15.40
CA PRO A 79 3.92 3.89 -14.79
C PRO A 79 3.31 2.59 -15.32
N HIS A 80 3.58 2.24 -16.59
CA HIS A 80 3.10 1.02 -17.22
C HIS A 80 3.67 -0.23 -16.52
N ASP A 81 4.99 -0.25 -16.28
CA ASP A 81 5.64 -1.41 -15.68
C ASP A 81 5.18 -1.59 -14.23
N LEU A 82 5.07 -0.48 -13.47
CA LEU A 82 4.52 -0.50 -12.12
C LEU A 82 3.08 -1.05 -12.11
N LEU A 83 2.23 -0.58 -13.03
CA LEU A 83 0.85 -1.04 -13.13
C LEU A 83 0.78 -2.54 -13.41
N HIS A 84 1.59 -3.02 -14.37
CA HIS A 84 1.64 -4.43 -14.74
C HIS A 84 2.02 -5.32 -13.54
N GLU A 85 3.08 -4.97 -12.82
CA GLU A 85 3.53 -5.71 -11.64
C GLU A 85 2.48 -5.72 -10.51
N LEU A 86 1.79 -4.59 -10.29
CA LEU A 86 0.72 -4.51 -9.31
C LEU A 86 -0.47 -5.40 -9.65
N VAL A 87 -0.83 -5.48 -10.95
CA VAL A 87 -1.92 -6.35 -11.44
C VAL A 87 -1.54 -7.82 -11.27
N GLU A 88 -0.32 -8.22 -11.62
CA GLU A 88 0.17 -9.59 -11.41
C GLU A 88 0.15 -9.96 -9.92
N ARG A 89 0.65 -9.06 -9.06
CA ARG A 89 0.65 -9.26 -7.60
C ARG A 89 -0.76 -9.37 -7.03
N ALA A 90 -1.67 -8.49 -7.44
CA ALA A 90 -3.07 -8.54 -7.04
C ALA A 90 -3.75 -9.84 -7.49
N GLY A 91 -3.48 -10.29 -8.72
CA GLY A 91 -3.97 -11.55 -9.27
C GLY A 91 -3.52 -12.76 -8.43
N ALA A 92 -2.23 -12.81 -8.09
CA ALA A 92 -1.67 -13.85 -7.23
C ALA A 92 -2.32 -13.86 -5.83
N LEU A 93 -2.50 -12.67 -5.21
CA LEU A 93 -3.15 -12.52 -3.90
C LEU A 93 -4.63 -12.86 -3.94
N SER A 94 -5.33 -12.53 -5.02
CA SER A 94 -6.76 -12.83 -5.22
C SER A 94 -7.04 -14.34 -5.32
N ARG A 95 -6.08 -15.13 -5.78
CA ARG A 95 -6.25 -16.59 -6.03
C ARG A 95 -7.49 -16.91 -6.88
N GLY A 96 -7.80 -16.06 -7.84
CA GLY A 96 -8.96 -16.21 -8.71
C GLY A 96 -10.32 -15.91 -8.09
N ARG A 97 -10.37 -15.40 -6.85
CA ARG A 97 -11.63 -15.02 -6.19
C ARG A 97 -12.26 -13.76 -6.79
N LEU A 98 -11.42 -12.83 -7.24
CA LEU A 98 -11.82 -11.55 -7.80
C LEU A 98 -11.19 -11.38 -9.17
N LYS A 99 -11.90 -10.69 -10.06
CA LYS A 99 -11.32 -10.24 -11.32
C LYS A 99 -10.39 -9.06 -11.06
N ILE A 100 -9.18 -9.11 -11.60
CA ILE A 100 -8.22 -8.01 -11.53
C ILE A 100 -8.07 -7.43 -12.94
N ASP A 101 -8.44 -6.17 -13.11
CA ASP A 101 -8.32 -5.44 -14.37
C ASP A 101 -7.24 -4.35 -14.28
N ALA A 102 -6.59 -4.08 -15.40
CA ALA A 102 -5.72 -2.92 -15.58
C ALA A 102 -6.39 -1.86 -16.44
N GLY A 103 -6.17 -0.59 -16.14
CA GLY A 103 -6.58 0.54 -16.96
C GLY A 103 -5.44 1.55 -17.09
N MET A 104 -5.15 1.98 -18.33
CA MET A 104 -4.19 3.05 -18.58
C MET A 104 -4.76 4.03 -19.59
N ALA A 105 -4.81 5.30 -19.19
CA ALA A 105 -5.23 6.36 -20.08
C ALA A 105 -4.13 6.65 -21.14
N VAL A 106 -4.54 7.06 -22.33
CA VAL A 106 -3.62 7.26 -23.48
C VAL A 106 -2.66 8.43 -23.30
N ASP A 107 -2.96 9.33 -22.38
CA ASP A 107 -2.16 10.52 -22.07
C ASP A 107 -1.15 10.29 -20.93
N VAL A 108 -1.08 9.08 -20.36
CA VAL A 108 -0.07 8.73 -19.34
C VAL A 108 1.31 8.69 -19.99
N PRO A 109 2.29 9.48 -19.49
CA PRO A 109 3.65 9.48 -20.02
C PRO A 109 4.33 8.12 -19.84
N ALA A 110 5.26 7.79 -20.75
CA ALA A 110 6.06 6.57 -20.64
C ALA A 110 6.94 6.53 -19.38
N VAL A 111 7.28 7.71 -18.84
CA VAL A 111 8.13 7.88 -17.65
C VAL A 111 7.56 8.98 -16.77
N TRP A 112 7.57 8.74 -15.46
CA TRP A 112 7.25 9.73 -14.42
C TRP A 112 8.25 9.65 -13.28
N PHE A 113 8.36 10.73 -12.48
CA PHE A 113 9.35 10.83 -11.41
C PHE A 113 8.68 10.58 -10.05
N PHE A 114 9.05 9.49 -9.37
CA PHE A 114 8.54 9.15 -8.05
C PHE A 114 9.48 8.18 -7.33
N ASP A 115 9.29 8.01 -6.03
CA ASP A 115 9.91 6.92 -5.27
C ASP A 115 9.06 5.66 -5.46
N ARG A 116 9.59 4.73 -6.27
CA ARG A 116 8.87 3.53 -6.65
C ARG A 116 8.50 2.66 -5.46
N GLU A 117 9.44 2.44 -4.53
CA GLU A 117 9.21 1.56 -3.39
C GLU A 117 8.10 2.08 -2.48
N LEU A 118 8.15 3.38 -2.17
CA LEU A 118 7.15 4.02 -1.33
C LEU A 118 5.77 4.01 -1.99
N ILE A 119 5.68 4.34 -3.28
CA ILE A 119 4.41 4.35 -4.02
C ILE A 119 3.85 2.93 -4.17
N GLU A 120 4.68 1.95 -4.50
CA GLU A 120 4.27 0.54 -4.56
C GLU A 120 3.70 0.07 -3.21
N MET A 121 4.38 0.37 -2.08
CA MET A 121 3.88 0.02 -0.75
C MET A 121 2.50 0.62 -0.45
N ALA A 122 2.28 1.88 -0.84
CA ALA A 122 0.99 2.54 -0.64
C ALA A 122 -0.12 1.91 -1.50
N LEU A 123 0.18 1.58 -2.76
CA LEU A 123 -0.77 0.92 -3.66
C LEU A 123 -1.06 -0.53 -3.26
N VAL A 124 -0.04 -1.28 -2.83
CA VAL A 124 -0.23 -2.65 -2.32
C VAL A 124 -1.13 -2.65 -1.08
N ASN A 125 -0.97 -1.67 -0.19
CA ASN A 125 -1.87 -1.51 0.96
C ASN A 125 -3.32 -1.25 0.51
N ALA A 126 -3.54 -0.40 -0.49
CA ALA A 126 -4.87 -0.17 -1.05
C ALA A 126 -5.44 -1.44 -1.71
N ILE A 127 -4.62 -2.18 -2.47
CA ILE A 127 -5.01 -3.46 -3.09
C ILE A 127 -5.42 -4.48 -2.01
N GLN A 128 -4.66 -4.60 -0.91
CA GLN A 128 -5.00 -5.51 0.20
C GLN A 128 -6.34 -5.14 0.85
N ASN A 129 -6.63 -3.84 1.01
CA ASN A 129 -7.93 -3.39 1.47
C ASN A 129 -9.03 -3.77 0.47
N SER A 130 -8.84 -3.51 -0.82
CA SER A 130 -9.82 -3.89 -1.84
C SER A 130 -10.03 -5.42 -1.91
N LEU A 131 -8.98 -6.23 -1.75
CA LEU A 131 -9.10 -7.71 -1.67
C LEU A 131 -9.97 -8.19 -0.50
N ALA A 132 -10.03 -7.41 0.59
CA ALA A 132 -10.85 -7.73 1.76
C ALA A 132 -12.32 -7.33 1.60
N TYR A 133 -12.63 -6.30 0.80
CA TYR A 133 -13.97 -5.69 0.74
C TYR A 133 -14.63 -5.77 -0.63
N ALA A 134 -13.89 -5.96 -1.73
CA ALA A 134 -14.46 -6.09 -3.07
C ALA A 134 -15.39 -7.31 -3.18
N ARG A 135 -16.43 -7.18 -3.99
CA ARG A 135 -17.41 -8.24 -4.26
C ARG A 135 -16.97 -9.13 -5.41
N SER A 136 -16.50 -8.55 -6.50
CA SER A 136 -16.18 -9.29 -7.73
C SER A 136 -14.96 -8.77 -8.50
N ILE A 137 -14.66 -7.47 -8.42
CA ILE A 137 -13.64 -6.85 -9.28
C ILE A 137 -12.80 -5.81 -8.53
N ILE A 138 -11.49 -5.81 -8.85
CA ILE A 138 -10.57 -4.73 -8.51
C ILE A 138 -9.95 -4.23 -9.82
N ARG A 139 -9.89 -2.91 -9.99
CA ARG A 139 -9.27 -2.27 -11.14
C ARG A 139 -8.14 -1.37 -10.68
N ILE A 140 -6.95 -1.56 -11.27
CA ILE A 140 -5.75 -0.78 -10.98
C ILE A 140 -5.49 0.10 -12.20
N GLU A 141 -5.48 1.43 -12.01
CA GLU A 141 -5.52 2.38 -13.12
C GLU A 141 -4.43 3.44 -13.01
N ALA A 142 -3.96 3.90 -14.18
CA ALA A 142 -3.13 5.09 -14.30
C ALA A 142 -3.78 6.08 -15.27
N SER A 143 -3.81 7.35 -14.88
CA SER A 143 -4.38 8.44 -15.69
C SER A 143 -3.68 9.76 -15.37
N MET A 144 -3.93 10.80 -16.18
CA MET A 144 -3.48 12.16 -15.88
C MET A 144 -4.64 12.97 -15.31
N VAL A 145 -4.40 13.63 -14.16
CA VAL A 145 -5.40 14.50 -13.51
C VAL A 145 -4.70 15.81 -13.11
N ASP A 146 -5.16 16.92 -13.65
CA ASP A 146 -4.61 18.26 -13.35
C ASP A 146 -3.07 18.36 -13.50
N GLY A 147 -2.50 17.63 -14.48
CA GLY A 147 -1.05 17.60 -14.73
C GLY A 147 -0.27 16.70 -13.76
N CYS A 148 -0.93 15.92 -12.91
CA CYS A 148 -0.33 14.90 -12.06
C CYS A 148 -0.60 13.50 -12.63
N LEU A 149 0.32 12.59 -12.40
CA LEU A 149 0.06 11.16 -12.58
C LEU A 149 -0.85 10.67 -11.44
N ALA A 150 -2.02 10.18 -11.77
CA ALA A 150 -2.94 9.55 -10.85
C ALA A 150 -2.81 8.03 -10.95
N LEU A 151 -2.40 7.38 -9.86
CA LEU A 151 -2.39 5.93 -9.70
C LEU A 151 -3.53 5.53 -8.77
N SER A 152 -4.47 4.73 -9.26
CA SER A 152 -5.72 4.46 -8.56
C SER A 152 -5.98 2.97 -8.40
N VAL A 153 -6.60 2.61 -7.28
CA VAL A 153 -7.16 1.28 -7.01
C VAL A 153 -8.66 1.47 -6.78
N ARG A 154 -9.47 0.79 -7.57
CA ARG A 154 -10.94 0.83 -7.52
C ARG A 154 -11.49 -0.56 -7.26
N ASP A 155 -12.57 -0.64 -6.52
CA ASP A 155 -13.28 -1.90 -6.29
C ASP A 155 -14.80 -1.68 -6.32
N ASP A 156 -15.54 -2.78 -6.27
CA ASP A 156 -17.00 -2.81 -6.27
C ASP A 156 -17.61 -3.09 -4.89
N SER A 157 -16.91 -2.66 -3.82
CA SER A 157 -17.39 -2.74 -2.43
C SER A 157 -18.54 -1.74 -2.15
N ASP A 158 -18.97 -1.66 -0.88
CA ASP A 158 -19.89 -0.63 -0.42
C ASP A 158 -19.29 0.78 -0.35
N GLY A 159 -17.99 0.91 -0.66
CA GLY A 159 -17.25 2.15 -0.60
C GLY A 159 -16.73 2.50 0.79
N TYR A 160 -16.07 3.65 0.87
CA TYR A 160 -15.58 4.19 2.14
C TYR A 160 -16.72 4.80 2.96
N PRO A 161 -16.76 4.56 4.27
CA PRO A 161 -17.66 5.28 5.17
C PRO A 161 -17.44 6.79 5.12
N GLU A 162 -18.51 7.57 5.25
CA GLU A 162 -18.47 9.04 5.14
C GLU A 162 -17.45 9.70 6.08
N HIS A 163 -17.31 9.20 7.32
CA HIS A 163 -16.34 9.73 8.27
C HIS A 163 -14.89 9.55 7.81
N ILE A 164 -14.58 8.50 7.02
CA ILE A 164 -13.26 8.29 6.42
C ILE A 164 -13.03 9.30 5.29
N LEU A 165 -13.99 9.46 4.39
CA LEU A 165 -13.92 10.43 3.29
C LEU A 165 -13.71 11.85 3.83
N THR A 166 -14.51 12.25 4.81
CA THR A 166 -14.42 13.57 5.45
C THR A 166 -13.05 13.76 6.12
N SER A 167 -12.55 12.77 6.86
CA SER A 167 -11.25 12.86 7.52
C SER A 167 -10.08 12.97 6.55
N VAL A 168 -10.15 12.27 5.40
CA VAL A 168 -9.14 12.40 4.36
C VAL A 168 -9.23 13.77 3.70
N ALA A 169 -10.42 14.26 3.38
CA ALA A 169 -10.62 15.57 2.77
C ALA A 169 -10.19 16.74 3.70
N THR A 170 -10.46 16.64 5.01
CA THR A 170 -10.15 17.70 5.99
C THR A 170 -8.78 17.55 6.65
N ASN A 171 -8.01 16.54 6.29
CA ASN A 171 -6.71 16.22 6.89
C ASN A 171 -6.79 16.03 8.43
N THR A 172 -7.89 15.48 8.92
CA THR A 172 -8.09 15.23 10.36
C THR A 172 -7.80 13.77 10.71
N PRO A 173 -7.32 13.48 11.94
CA PRO A 173 -7.18 12.10 12.40
C PRO A 173 -8.54 11.39 12.45
N TYR A 174 -8.59 10.13 12.04
CA TYR A 174 -9.81 9.31 12.12
C TYR A 174 -9.53 7.98 12.83
N ARG A 175 -10.58 7.43 13.43
CA ARG A 175 -10.56 6.06 13.95
C ARG A 175 -11.20 5.15 12.91
N ALA A 176 -10.41 4.25 12.31
CA ALA A 176 -10.94 3.20 11.45
C ALA A 176 -11.27 1.95 12.27
N THR A 177 -12.19 1.12 11.76
CA THR A 177 -12.30 -0.28 12.17
C THR A 177 -11.05 -0.99 11.66
N GLY A 178 -10.01 -1.06 12.48
CA GLY A 178 -8.66 -1.47 12.14
C GLY A 178 -7.64 -0.45 12.64
N THR A 179 -6.37 -0.58 12.27
CA THR A 179 -5.31 0.31 12.75
C THR A 179 -5.39 1.73 12.18
N GLY A 180 -6.11 1.93 11.05
CA GLY A 180 -6.15 3.20 10.31
C GLY A 180 -4.80 3.64 9.74
N LEU A 181 -3.74 2.87 9.98
CA LEU A 181 -2.38 3.22 9.61
C LEU A 181 -2.18 3.28 8.11
N GLY A 182 -2.89 2.44 7.33
CA GLY A 182 -2.68 2.34 5.89
C GLY A 182 -2.98 3.61 5.11
N LEU A 183 -4.10 4.28 5.40
CA LEU A 183 -4.45 5.55 4.74
C LEU A 183 -3.57 6.70 5.23
N GLN A 184 -3.24 6.73 6.52
CA GLN A 184 -2.29 7.71 7.07
C GLN A 184 -0.91 7.54 6.43
N PHE A 185 -0.46 6.30 6.27
CA PHE A 185 0.77 5.94 5.60
C PHE A 185 0.77 6.37 4.13
N ALA A 186 -0.28 6.05 3.37
CA ALA A 186 -0.40 6.45 1.96
C ALA A 186 -0.38 7.97 1.78
N ARG A 187 -1.10 8.71 2.66
CA ARG A 187 -1.07 10.18 2.65
C ARG A 187 0.33 10.71 2.90
N MET A 188 0.98 10.21 3.91
CA MET A 188 2.34 10.61 4.26
C MET A 188 3.30 10.38 3.08
N ILE A 189 3.26 9.19 2.48
CA ILE A 189 4.10 8.86 1.33
C ILE A 189 3.85 9.81 0.17
N VAL A 190 2.60 9.99 -0.24
CA VAL A 190 2.32 10.82 -1.41
C VAL A 190 2.72 12.27 -1.18
N GLN A 191 2.62 12.78 0.05
CA GLN A 191 3.03 14.14 0.43
C GLN A 191 4.56 14.33 0.46
N THR A 192 5.37 13.27 0.49
CA THR A 192 6.83 13.40 0.30
C THR A 192 7.22 13.65 -1.16
N HIS A 193 6.29 13.46 -2.09
CA HIS A 193 6.50 13.73 -3.51
C HIS A 193 6.11 15.17 -3.81
N GLU A 194 7.10 16.00 -4.08
CA GLU A 194 6.93 17.41 -4.38
C GLU A 194 7.54 17.75 -5.75
N ASN A 195 6.82 18.51 -6.54
CA ASN A 195 7.34 19.10 -7.78
C ASN A 195 6.89 20.57 -7.89
N ARG A 196 7.85 21.49 -7.96
CA ARG A 196 7.62 22.95 -8.11
C ARG A 196 6.65 23.53 -7.08
N GLY A 197 6.75 23.09 -5.81
CA GLY A 197 5.90 23.55 -4.72
C GLY A 197 4.51 22.88 -4.67
N ARG A 198 4.21 21.94 -5.56
CA ARG A 198 3.00 21.13 -5.51
C ARG A 198 3.33 19.79 -4.85
N LEU A 199 2.65 19.49 -3.76
CA LEU A 199 2.76 18.20 -3.08
C LEU A 199 1.84 17.17 -3.72
N GLY A 200 2.24 15.91 -3.62
CA GLY A 200 1.35 14.79 -3.95
C GLY A 200 0.13 14.75 -3.03
N GLU A 201 -0.97 14.19 -3.53
CA GLU A 201 -2.28 14.18 -2.87
C GLU A 201 -2.87 12.77 -2.82
N LEU A 202 -3.41 12.38 -1.67
CA LEU A 202 -4.26 11.21 -1.54
C LEU A 202 -5.73 11.64 -1.69
N ARG A 203 -6.43 11.04 -2.65
CA ARG A 203 -7.88 11.21 -2.83
C ARG A 203 -8.61 9.90 -2.56
N LEU A 204 -9.66 9.99 -1.76
CA LEU A 204 -10.63 8.90 -1.55
C LEU A 204 -12.01 9.39 -1.96
N TYR A 205 -12.73 8.57 -2.69
CA TYR A 205 -14.13 8.83 -3.03
C TYR A 205 -14.86 7.53 -3.34
N ASN A 206 -16.18 7.59 -3.46
CA ASN A 206 -17.00 6.45 -3.83
C ASN A 206 -17.57 6.68 -5.23
N GLU A 207 -17.36 5.70 -6.12
CA GLU A 207 -17.93 5.68 -7.47
C GLU A 207 -18.23 4.23 -7.85
N SER A 208 -19.47 3.80 -7.59
CA SER A 208 -19.89 2.39 -7.71
C SER A 208 -19.04 1.41 -6.87
N GLY A 209 -18.43 1.90 -5.79
CA GLY A 209 -17.52 1.22 -4.90
C GLY A 209 -16.46 2.17 -4.35
N ALA A 210 -15.42 1.66 -3.73
CA ALA A 210 -14.34 2.47 -3.19
C ALA A 210 -13.32 2.85 -4.27
N VAL A 211 -12.84 4.09 -4.23
CA VAL A 211 -11.73 4.57 -5.06
C VAL A 211 -10.66 5.18 -4.19
N PHE A 212 -9.46 4.61 -4.27
CA PHE A 212 -8.24 5.13 -3.70
C PHE A 212 -7.37 5.67 -4.84
N SER A 213 -6.85 6.89 -4.71
CA SER A 213 -6.02 7.50 -5.77
C SER A 213 -4.87 8.29 -5.17
N LEU A 214 -3.66 8.05 -5.67
CA LEU A 214 -2.45 8.82 -5.39
C LEU A 214 -2.18 9.74 -6.58
N LEU A 215 -2.11 11.05 -6.35
CA LEU A 215 -1.76 12.05 -7.37
C LEU A 215 -0.31 12.47 -7.15
N LEU A 216 0.54 12.22 -8.14
CA LEU A 216 1.97 12.52 -8.14
C LEU A 216 2.24 13.70 -9.09
N PRO A 217 2.75 14.85 -8.58
CA PRO A 217 2.97 16.06 -9.37
C PRO A 217 4.18 15.97 -10.29
#